data_e3b413335f916520e03658c7b21ed832
#
_entry.id   e3b413335f916520e03658c7b21ed832
#
_cell.length_a   1.000
_cell.length_b   1.000
_cell.length_c   1.000
_cell.angle_alpha   90.00
_cell.angle_beta   90.00
_cell.angle_gamma   90.00
#
_symmetry.space_group_name_H-M   'P 1'
#
loop_
_entity.id
_entity.type
_entity.pdbx_description
1 polymer ?
#
loop_
_entity_poly.entity_id
_entity_poly.type
_entity_poly.pdbx_seq_one_letter_code
_entity_poly.pdbx_strand_id
1 'polypeptide(L)'
;MLSTAERAAPRSAGGGHPLTGKRIFIPPMAWGSARAFASAFRAVGLDAEPTPPSDHRTRELGARYTSGDECYPAKVTVGDFMKVLERPGIDPARVAFFMPTAEGPCRFGQYAPYLRQILNANGHQAVEILSPTSRNAYDGIGALAKPFVRTAWRALFCADMLQKMLLIGRPYEERRGDVEAAYEESLTDLCNTLEHAPLDPGVQLLLLRDSLVRGRNRFRARAARRQRDLPLIGIVGEIFCRLNTFSNEDLVRSLEAYGAEAWVSDLVEWI
;
A
#
# COMPACT_ATOMS: atom_id res chain seq x y z
N MET A 1 -19.11 26.23 2.16
CA MET A 1 -18.32 26.54 0.95
C MET A 1 -16.90 26.78 1.40
N LEU A 2 -16.05 25.76 1.37
CA LEU A 2 -14.60 25.89 1.59
C LEU A 2 -13.92 25.63 0.23
N SER A 3 -13.18 26.64 -0.18
CA SER A 3 -12.39 26.76 -1.38
C SER A 3 -11.53 25.53 -1.63
N THR A 4 -11.49 25.10 -2.87
CA THR A 4 -10.49 24.19 -3.45
C THR A 4 -9.09 24.64 -3.04
N ALA A 5 -8.51 23.94 -2.05
CA ALA A 5 -7.11 24.15 -1.69
C ALA A 5 -6.24 23.83 -2.92
N GLU A 6 -5.55 24.85 -3.42
CA GLU A 6 -4.49 24.73 -4.41
C GLU A 6 -3.56 23.57 -4.01
N ARG A 7 -3.46 22.60 -4.89
CA ARG A 7 -2.42 21.55 -4.76
C ARG A 7 -1.07 22.28 -4.81
N ALA A 8 -0.37 22.31 -3.69
CA ALA A 8 1.02 22.76 -3.67
C ALA A 8 1.81 21.96 -4.71
N ALA A 9 2.54 22.67 -5.57
CA ALA A 9 3.35 22.05 -6.62
C ALA A 9 4.32 21.04 -5.98
N PRO A 10 4.52 19.85 -6.57
CA PRO A 10 5.43 18.85 -6.03
C PRO A 10 6.84 19.46 -5.93
N ARG A 11 7.49 19.25 -4.78
CA ARG A 11 8.89 19.65 -4.58
C ARG A 11 9.73 18.93 -5.64
N SER A 12 10.29 19.66 -6.60
CA SER A 12 11.09 19.09 -7.68
C SER A 12 12.31 18.40 -7.11
N ALA A 13 12.41 17.09 -7.29
CA ALA A 13 13.68 16.39 -7.19
C ALA A 13 14.63 17.02 -8.22
N GLY A 14 15.77 17.53 -7.79
CA GLY A 14 16.75 18.19 -8.65
C GLY A 14 17.09 17.33 -9.86
N GLY A 15 17.23 17.96 -11.03
CA GLY A 15 17.38 17.29 -12.32
C GLY A 15 18.41 16.18 -12.34
N GLY A 16 18.05 15.02 -12.91
CA GLY A 16 18.94 13.88 -13.16
C GLY A 16 18.56 12.56 -12.47
N HIS A 17 17.50 12.51 -11.65
CA HIS A 17 17.09 11.26 -11.00
C HIS A 17 16.35 10.33 -11.99
N PRO A 18 16.64 8.99 -12.04
CA PRO A 18 16.00 8.06 -13.00
C PRO A 18 14.48 8.00 -12.92
N LEU A 19 13.89 8.38 -11.76
CA LEU A 19 12.45 8.41 -11.54
C LEU A 19 11.83 9.79 -11.80
N THR A 20 12.61 10.80 -12.21
CA THR A 20 12.09 12.14 -12.53
C THR A 20 11.11 12.05 -13.71
N GLY A 21 9.89 12.55 -13.54
CA GLY A 21 8.85 12.52 -14.57
C GLY A 21 8.16 11.17 -14.74
N LYS A 22 8.53 10.15 -13.94
CA LYS A 22 7.83 8.86 -13.90
C LYS A 22 6.85 8.81 -12.73
N ARG A 23 5.77 8.05 -12.90
CA ARG A 23 4.85 7.68 -11.82
C ARG A 23 5.19 6.30 -11.31
N ILE A 24 5.38 6.19 -10.00
CA ILE A 24 5.69 4.94 -9.31
C ILE A 24 4.37 4.26 -8.94
N PHE A 25 4.17 3.04 -9.42
CA PHE A 25 3.03 2.20 -9.08
C PHE A 25 3.42 1.14 -8.04
N ILE A 26 2.63 1.07 -6.96
CA ILE A 26 2.90 0.20 -5.81
C ILE A 26 1.85 -0.92 -5.78
N PRO A 27 2.23 -2.20 -5.79
CA PRO A 27 1.28 -3.30 -5.72
C PRO A 27 0.55 -3.30 -4.37
N PRO A 28 -0.80 -3.48 -4.36
CA PRO A 28 -1.60 -3.32 -3.15
C PRO A 28 -1.66 -4.63 -2.35
N MET A 29 -0.57 -5.05 -1.73
CA MET A 29 -0.62 -6.18 -0.81
C MET A 29 -1.64 -5.94 0.31
N ALA A 30 -1.58 -4.77 0.96
CA ALA A 30 -2.62 -4.22 1.82
C ALA A 30 -2.99 -2.84 1.30
N TRP A 31 -4.26 -2.60 1.00
CA TRP A 31 -4.72 -1.37 0.33
C TRP A 31 -4.35 -0.09 1.08
N GLY A 32 -4.63 -0.05 2.37
CA GLY A 32 -4.32 1.11 3.21
C GLY A 32 -2.82 1.39 3.31
N SER A 33 -2.02 0.33 3.49
CA SER A 33 -0.57 0.43 3.58
C SER A 33 0.04 0.88 2.25
N ALA A 34 -0.47 0.41 1.10
CA ALA A 34 -0.01 0.85 -0.21
C ALA A 34 -0.31 2.35 -0.46
N ARG A 35 -1.48 2.85 -0.03
CA ARG A 35 -1.84 4.28 -0.11
C ARG A 35 -0.92 5.14 0.76
N ALA A 36 -0.70 4.75 2.01
CA ALA A 36 0.18 5.46 2.93
C ALA A 36 1.64 5.45 2.44
N PHE A 37 2.10 4.31 1.88
CA PHE A 37 3.43 4.18 1.31
C PHE A 37 3.61 5.06 0.06
N ALA A 38 2.60 5.17 -0.81
CA ALA A 38 2.60 6.11 -1.92
C ALA A 38 2.72 7.57 -1.45
N SER A 39 2.05 7.92 -0.34
CA SER A 39 2.18 9.26 0.26
C SER A 39 3.58 9.53 0.78
N ALA A 40 4.32 8.50 1.25
CA ALA A 40 5.71 8.65 1.65
C ALA A 40 6.64 8.98 0.45
N PHE A 41 6.38 8.43 -0.74
CA PHE A 41 7.08 8.85 -1.96
C PHE A 41 6.74 10.30 -2.32
N ARG A 42 5.47 10.68 -2.26
CA ARG A 42 5.05 12.07 -2.57
C ARG A 42 5.61 13.07 -1.57
N ALA A 43 5.77 12.70 -0.30
CA ALA A 43 6.43 13.52 0.73
C ALA A 43 7.86 13.93 0.35
N VAL A 44 8.56 13.13 -0.42
CA VAL A 44 9.92 13.42 -0.92
C VAL A 44 9.94 13.92 -2.37
N GLY A 45 8.77 14.24 -2.94
CA GLY A 45 8.66 14.86 -4.28
C GLY A 45 8.64 13.86 -5.44
N LEU A 46 8.42 12.57 -5.19
CA LEU A 46 8.27 11.54 -6.22
C LEU A 46 6.79 11.23 -6.43
N ASP A 47 6.32 11.23 -7.68
CA ASP A 47 4.93 10.88 -8.01
C ASP A 47 4.72 9.38 -7.81
N ALA A 48 3.74 9.00 -6.98
CA ALA A 48 3.45 7.61 -6.69
C ALA A 48 1.96 7.38 -6.38
N GLU A 49 1.45 6.23 -6.79
CA GLU A 49 0.11 5.75 -6.45
C GLU A 49 0.08 4.23 -6.30
N PRO A 50 -0.88 3.63 -5.57
CA PRO A 50 -1.11 2.21 -5.65
C PRO A 50 -1.55 1.80 -7.07
N THR A 51 -1.24 0.57 -7.50
CA THR A 51 -1.96 -0.01 -8.64
C THR A 51 -3.45 -0.12 -8.29
N PRO A 52 -4.37 -0.24 -9.26
CA PRO A 52 -5.76 -0.56 -8.94
C PRO A 52 -5.84 -1.81 -8.07
N PRO A 53 -6.85 -1.91 -7.18
CA PRO A 53 -7.06 -3.13 -6.38
C PRO A 53 -7.05 -4.38 -7.24
N SER A 54 -6.49 -5.47 -6.71
CA SER A 54 -6.49 -6.77 -7.40
C SER A 54 -7.92 -7.24 -7.62
N ASP A 55 -8.19 -7.81 -8.80
CA ASP A 55 -9.50 -8.26 -9.24
C ASP A 55 -9.39 -9.45 -10.22
N HIS A 56 -10.50 -9.85 -10.83
CA HIS A 56 -10.51 -10.93 -11.83
C HIS A 56 -9.60 -10.62 -13.03
N ARG A 57 -9.51 -9.34 -13.46
CA ARG A 57 -8.59 -8.96 -14.55
C ARG A 57 -7.13 -9.11 -14.13
N THR A 58 -6.79 -8.80 -12.87
CA THR A 58 -5.48 -9.08 -12.30
C THR A 58 -5.12 -10.57 -12.42
N ARG A 59 -6.07 -11.46 -12.08
CA ARG A 59 -5.85 -12.91 -12.14
C ARG A 59 -5.66 -13.39 -13.58
N GLU A 60 -6.45 -12.90 -14.52
CA GLU A 60 -6.34 -13.22 -15.96
C GLU A 60 -4.99 -12.80 -16.51
N LEU A 61 -4.56 -11.57 -16.24
CA LEU A 61 -3.27 -11.05 -16.68
C LEU A 61 -2.11 -11.81 -16.00
N GLY A 62 -2.22 -12.06 -14.71
CA GLY A 62 -1.25 -12.89 -14.00
C GLY A 62 -1.09 -14.25 -14.64
N ALA A 63 -2.19 -14.95 -14.93
CA ALA A 63 -2.15 -16.25 -15.59
C ALA A 63 -1.59 -16.19 -17.02
N ARG A 64 -1.85 -15.08 -17.75
CA ARG A 64 -1.37 -14.88 -19.12
C ARG A 64 0.14 -14.65 -19.20
N TYR A 65 0.70 -13.92 -18.24
CA TYR A 65 2.09 -13.47 -18.27
C TYR A 65 3.03 -14.30 -17.39
N THR A 66 2.53 -15.32 -16.69
CA THR A 66 3.33 -16.24 -15.87
C THR A 66 3.19 -17.67 -16.37
N SER A 67 4.16 -18.55 -16.08
CA SER A 67 4.21 -19.91 -16.60
C SER A 67 3.29 -20.89 -15.86
N GLY A 68 2.96 -20.60 -14.60
CA GLY A 68 2.21 -21.50 -13.74
C GLY A 68 3.01 -22.03 -12.55
N ASP A 69 4.32 -21.97 -12.61
CA ASP A 69 5.23 -22.48 -11.57
C ASP A 69 5.55 -21.46 -10.47
N GLU A 70 5.20 -20.19 -10.70
CA GLU A 70 5.43 -19.12 -9.75
C GLU A 70 4.48 -19.24 -8.55
N CYS A 71 4.92 -18.71 -7.39
CA CYS A 71 4.03 -18.59 -6.25
C CYS A 71 2.90 -17.60 -6.55
N TYR A 72 1.75 -17.83 -5.93
CA TYR A 72 0.53 -17.04 -6.18
C TYR A 72 0.73 -15.51 -6.04
N PRO A 73 1.46 -14.99 -5.01
CA PRO A 73 1.76 -13.56 -4.92
C PRO A 73 2.46 -12.99 -6.16
N ALA A 74 3.39 -13.74 -6.78
CA ALA A 74 4.05 -13.30 -8.01
C ALA A 74 3.05 -13.10 -9.15
N LYS A 75 2.12 -14.04 -9.32
CA LYS A 75 1.08 -13.96 -10.35
C LYS A 75 0.18 -12.76 -10.17
N VAL A 76 -0.30 -12.52 -8.95
CA VAL A 76 -1.16 -11.38 -8.64
C VAL A 76 -0.41 -10.07 -8.86
N THR A 77 0.82 -9.96 -8.36
CA THR A 77 1.65 -8.76 -8.53
C THR A 77 1.95 -8.45 -10.01
N VAL A 78 2.31 -9.47 -10.81
CA VAL A 78 2.49 -9.31 -12.26
C VAL A 78 1.18 -8.85 -12.91
N GLY A 79 0.06 -9.47 -12.56
CA GLY A 79 -1.26 -9.10 -13.07
C GLY A 79 -1.63 -7.66 -12.76
N ASP A 80 -1.37 -7.18 -11.54
CA ASP A 80 -1.63 -5.79 -11.14
C ASP A 80 -0.78 -4.80 -11.94
N PHE A 81 0.50 -5.10 -12.19
CA PHE A 81 1.37 -4.25 -13.00
C PHE A 81 0.95 -4.25 -14.47
N MET A 82 0.65 -5.39 -15.04
CA MET A 82 0.19 -5.47 -16.43
C MET A 82 -1.15 -4.76 -16.62
N LYS A 83 -2.04 -4.80 -15.63
CA LYS A 83 -3.29 -4.03 -15.64
C LYS A 83 -3.06 -2.51 -15.68
N VAL A 84 -2.00 -2.01 -15.06
CA VAL A 84 -1.61 -0.59 -15.20
C VAL A 84 -1.27 -0.26 -16.65
N LEU A 85 -0.51 -1.13 -17.33
CA LEU A 85 -0.08 -0.91 -18.72
C LEU A 85 -1.23 -1.01 -19.73
N GLU A 86 -2.35 -1.66 -19.38
CA GLU A 86 -3.56 -1.68 -20.22
C GLU A 86 -4.42 -0.40 -20.12
N ARG A 87 -4.09 0.53 -19.19
CA ARG A 87 -4.87 1.77 -19.05
C ARG A 87 -4.78 2.61 -20.32
N PRO A 88 -5.91 3.16 -20.82
CA PRO A 88 -5.89 4.07 -21.95
C PRO A 88 -4.99 5.29 -21.70
N GLY A 89 -4.12 5.60 -22.66
CA GLY A 89 -3.23 6.76 -22.58
C GLY A 89 -2.03 6.62 -21.65
N ILE A 90 -1.76 5.43 -21.10
CA ILE A 90 -0.55 5.19 -20.31
C ILE A 90 0.68 5.23 -21.25
N ASP A 91 1.68 5.98 -20.86
CA ASP A 91 2.99 5.99 -21.53
C ASP A 91 3.96 5.14 -20.73
N PRO A 92 4.41 3.96 -21.22
CA PRO A 92 5.34 3.11 -20.52
C PRO A 92 6.67 3.79 -20.10
N ALA A 93 7.12 4.80 -20.87
CA ALA A 93 8.32 5.54 -20.54
C ALA A 93 8.15 6.43 -19.29
N ARG A 94 6.92 6.71 -18.88
CA ARG A 94 6.58 7.47 -17.67
C ARG A 94 6.12 6.60 -16.51
N VAL A 95 6.26 5.28 -16.62
CA VAL A 95 5.89 4.32 -15.58
C VAL A 95 7.13 3.80 -14.87
N ALA A 96 7.03 3.67 -13.55
CA ALA A 96 7.96 2.90 -12.72
C ALA A 96 7.17 1.94 -11.82
N PHE A 97 7.59 0.70 -11.73
CA PHE A 97 7.01 -0.29 -10.83
C PHE A 97 7.86 -0.44 -9.57
N PHE A 98 7.23 -0.29 -8.40
CA PHE A 98 7.86 -0.57 -7.12
C PHE A 98 7.78 -2.08 -6.85
N MET A 99 8.90 -2.78 -7.04
CA MET A 99 9.01 -4.20 -6.80
C MET A 99 10.22 -4.48 -5.91
N PRO A 100 10.07 -4.37 -4.58
CA PRO A 100 11.17 -4.65 -3.66
C PRO A 100 11.61 -6.10 -3.81
N THR A 101 12.83 -6.39 -3.37
CA THR A 101 13.40 -7.72 -3.40
C THR A 101 13.99 -8.08 -2.06
N ALA A 102 14.16 -9.37 -1.80
CA ALA A 102 14.80 -9.88 -0.60
C ALA A 102 15.88 -10.90 -0.96
N GLU A 103 16.85 -11.02 -0.08
CA GLU A 103 17.85 -12.08 -0.14
C GLU A 103 17.39 -13.29 0.66
N GLY A 104 17.95 -14.46 0.34
CA GLY A 104 17.62 -15.70 1.02
C GLY A 104 16.80 -16.66 0.17
N PRO A 105 16.22 -17.71 0.77
CA PRO A 105 15.59 -18.81 0.03
C PRO A 105 14.20 -18.48 -0.52
N CYS A 106 13.61 -17.33 -0.17
CA CYS A 106 12.30 -16.93 -0.66
C CYS A 106 12.34 -16.56 -2.14
N ARG A 107 11.40 -17.10 -2.94
CA ARG A 107 11.27 -16.77 -4.37
C ARG A 107 10.93 -15.30 -4.63
N PHE A 108 10.54 -14.53 -3.62
CA PHE A 108 10.35 -13.09 -3.70
C PHE A 108 11.58 -12.36 -4.28
N GLY A 109 12.80 -12.84 -3.98
CA GLY A 109 14.04 -12.35 -4.57
C GLY A 109 14.10 -12.42 -6.10
N GLN A 110 13.25 -13.23 -6.73
CA GLN A 110 13.21 -13.40 -8.19
C GLN A 110 12.13 -12.56 -8.88
N TYR A 111 11.25 -11.87 -8.12
CA TYR A 111 10.12 -11.16 -8.74
C TYR A 111 10.56 -10.01 -9.65
N ALA A 112 11.53 -9.20 -9.22
CA ALA A 112 12.00 -8.07 -10.01
C ALA A 112 12.69 -8.49 -11.32
N PRO A 113 13.69 -9.42 -11.33
CA PRO A 113 14.27 -9.91 -12.57
C PRO A 113 13.25 -10.62 -13.48
N TYR A 114 12.32 -11.39 -12.91
CA TYR A 114 11.27 -12.04 -13.68
C TYR A 114 10.30 -11.02 -14.30
N LEU A 115 9.87 -10.02 -13.55
CA LEU A 115 9.06 -8.91 -14.08
C LEU A 115 9.79 -8.19 -15.22
N ARG A 116 11.10 -7.97 -15.12
CA ARG A 116 11.91 -7.38 -16.21
C ARG A 116 11.87 -8.23 -17.47
N GLN A 117 11.96 -9.55 -17.34
CA GLN A 117 11.85 -10.48 -18.49
C GLN A 117 10.46 -10.38 -19.15
N ILE A 118 9.39 -10.40 -18.35
CA ILE A 118 8.02 -10.24 -18.85
C ILE A 118 7.85 -8.91 -19.61
N LEU A 119 8.29 -7.80 -19.02
CA LEU A 119 8.21 -6.48 -19.64
C LEU A 119 8.97 -6.42 -20.97
N ASN A 120 10.19 -6.98 -21.02
CA ASN A 120 11.00 -7.02 -22.23
C ASN A 120 10.36 -7.86 -23.33
N ALA A 121 9.82 -9.02 -23.00
CA ALA A 121 9.17 -9.91 -23.93
C ALA A 121 7.87 -9.35 -24.54
N ASN A 122 7.26 -8.37 -23.85
CA ASN A 122 5.97 -7.77 -24.26
C ASN A 122 6.09 -6.31 -24.73
N GLY A 123 7.30 -5.83 -25.08
CA GLY A 123 7.49 -4.50 -25.67
C GLY A 123 7.48 -3.34 -24.68
N HIS A 124 7.60 -3.61 -23.37
CA HIS A 124 7.55 -2.62 -22.30
C HIS A 124 8.93 -2.31 -21.68
N GLN A 125 10.00 -2.33 -22.48
CA GLN A 125 11.38 -2.10 -22.03
C GLN A 125 11.57 -0.73 -21.36
N ALA A 126 10.76 0.27 -21.74
CA ALA A 126 10.83 1.63 -21.21
C ALA A 126 10.30 1.76 -19.76
N VAL A 127 9.56 0.77 -19.25
CA VAL A 127 9.09 0.75 -17.87
C VAL A 127 10.27 0.58 -16.93
N GLU A 128 10.37 1.45 -15.92
CA GLU A 128 11.39 1.34 -14.87
C GLU A 128 10.95 0.35 -13.79
N ILE A 129 11.88 -0.34 -13.15
CA ILE A 129 11.63 -1.15 -11.95
C ILE A 129 12.48 -0.60 -10.82
N LEU A 130 11.82 0.00 -9.83
CA LEU A 130 12.44 0.38 -8.57
C LEU A 130 12.43 -0.83 -7.63
N SER A 131 13.60 -1.48 -7.50
CA SER A 131 13.75 -2.71 -6.73
C SER A 131 14.75 -2.53 -5.58
N PRO A 132 14.33 -1.90 -4.47
CA PRO A 132 15.19 -1.72 -3.32
C PRO A 132 15.42 -3.04 -2.58
N THR A 133 16.61 -3.17 -1.99
CA THR A 133 16.99 -4.26 -1.08
C THR A 133 17.30 -3.70 0.31
N SER A 134 17.34 -4.57 1.31
CA SER A 134 17.83 -4.21 2.65
C SER A 134 19.30 -3.73 2.64
N ARG A 135 20.09 -4.15 1.65
CA ARG A 135 21.50 -3.76 1.51
C ARG A 135 21.70 -2.41 0.85
N ASN A 136 20.94 -2.10 -0.20
CA ASN A 136 21.10 -0.84 -0.93
C ASN A 136 20.30 0.33 -0.32
N ALA A 137 19.55 0.09 0.76
CA ALA A 137 18.84 1.11 1.55
C ALA A 137 18.11 2.17 0.68
N TYR A 138 17.55 1.74 -0.48
CA TYR A 138 16.90 2.64 -1.44
C TYR A 138 17.86 3.62 -2.16
N ASP A 139 19.11 3.24 -2.39
CA ASP A 139 20.08 4.07 -3.14
C ASP A 139 19.53 4.58 -4.47
N GLY A 140 18.58 3.85 -5.08
CA GLY A 140 17.89 4.26 -6.30
C GLY A 140 17.11 5.59 -6.21
N ILE A 141 16.94 6.17 -5.01
CA ILE A 141 16.33 7.49 -4.81
C ILE A 141 17.31 8.51 -4.22
N GLY A 142 18.60 8.18 -4.18
CA GLY A 142 19.71 9.08 -3.88
C GLY A 142 19.60 9.75 -2.51
N ALA A 143 19.87 11.05 -2.46
CA ALA A 143 19.83 11.82 -1.19
C ALA A 143 18.47 11.80 -0.46
N LEU A 144 17.39 11.44 -1.15
CA LEU A 144 16.04 11.32 -0.59
C LEU A 144 15.82 9.98 0.14
N ALA A 145 16.73 9.00 0.01
CA ALA A 145 16.57 7.66 0.59
C ALA A 145 16.30 7.69 2.10
N LYS A 146 17.14 8.38 2.87
CA LYS A 146 17.02 8.43 4.33
C LYS A 146 15.70 9.06 4.83
N PRO A 147 15.29 10.26 4.36
CA PRO A 147 13.99 10.81 4.75
C PRO A 147 12.82 9.97 4.23
N PHE A 148 12.92 9.38 3.04
CA PHE A 148 11.92 8.48 2.49
C PHE A 148 11.73 7.23 3.37
N VAL A 149 12.80 6.47 3.65
CA VAL A 149 12.72 5.23 4.44
C VAL A 149 12.06 5.49 5.80
N ARG A 150 12.47 6.55 6.49
CA ARG A 150 11.86 6.94 7.77
C ARG A 150 10.36 7.23 7.63
N THR A 151 9.97 8.01 6.61
CA THR A 151 8.56 8.37 6.37
C THR A 151 7.76 7.13 5.97
N ALA A 152 8.31 6.26 5.13
CA ALA A 152 7.69 5.03 4.69
C ALA A 152 7.41 4.06 5.85
N TRP A 153 8.38 3.86 6.75
CA TRP A 153 8.17 3.07 7.96
C TRP A 153 7.04 3.64 8.82
N ARG A 154 7.06 4.94 9.08
CA ARG A 154 5.98 5.61 9.84
C ARG A 154 4.63 5.47 9.16
N ALA A 155 4.60 5.56 7.83
CA ALA A 155 3.38 5.37 7.04
C ALA A 155 2.79 3.98 7.23
N LEU A 156 3.62 2.93 7.15
CA LEU A 156 3.18 1.55 7.37
C LEU A 156 2.65 1.34 8.78
N PHE A 157 3.39 1.75 9.82
CA PHE A 157 2.94 1.66 11.21
C PHE A 157 1.59 2.34 11.44
N CYS A 158 1.44 3.57 10.93
CA CYS A 158 0.19 4.31 11.11
C CYS A 158 -0.98 3.67 10.34
N ALA A 159 -0.74 3.17 9.12
CA ALA A 159 -1.75 2.47 8.33
C ALA A 159 -2.21 1.17 9.02
N ASP A 160 -1.27 0.39 9.56
CA ASP A 160 -1.56 -0.84 10.29
C ASP A 160 -2.37 -0.55 11.57
N MET A 161 -2.08 0.55 12.28
CA MET A 161 -2.87 0.98 13.43
C MET A 161 -4.31 1.34 13.03
N LEU A 162 -4.53 2.02 11.90
CA LEU A 162 -5.86 2.31 11.38
C LEU A 162 -6.59 1.04 10.97
N GLN A 163 -5.88 0.09 10.34
CA GLN A 163 -6.43 -1.22 9.97
C GLN A 163 -6.89 -2.00 11.21
N LYS A 164 -6.11 -2.00 12.29
CA LYS A 164 -6.53 -2.61 13.56
C LYS A 164 -7.77 -1.95 14.13
N MET A 165 -7.86 -0.62 14.09
CA MET A 165 -9.07 0.08 14.54
C MET A 165 -10.30 -0.31 13.71
N LEU A 166 -10.14 -0.51 12.39
CA LEU A 166 -11.18 -1.00 11.50
C LEU A 166 -11.66 -2.39 11.92
N LEU A 167 -10.73 -3.35 12.06
CA LEU A 167 -11.04 -4.74 12.38
C LEU A 167 -11.72 -4.89 13.76
N ILE A 168 -11.25 -4.13 14.74
CA ILE A 168 -11.85 -4.13 16.10
C ILE A 168 -13.23 -3.44 16.11
N GLY A 169 -13.41 -2.38 15.32
CA GLY A 169 -14.63 -1.57 15.37
C GLY A 169 -15.78 -2.13 14.52
N ARG A 170 -15.46 -2.68 13.36
CA ARG A 170 -16.46 -3.04 12.35
C ARG A 170 -17.45 -4.12 12.77
N PRO A 171 -17.07 -5.18 13.50
CA PRO A 171 -18.04 -6.18 13.98
C PRO A 171 -19.08 -5.61 14.98
N TYR A 172 -18.83 -4.43 15.53
CA TYR A 172 -19.65 -3.76 16.54
C TYR A 172 -20.27 -2.46 16.04
N GLU A 173 -20.25 -2.19 14.73
CA GLU A 173 -20.89 -0.98 14.18
C GLU A 173 -22.43 -1.05 14.33
N GLU A 174 -23.05 0.07 14.66
CA GLU A 174 -24.52 0.16 14.78
C GLU A 174 -25.18 0.24 13.41
N ARG A 175 -24.56 0.98 12.50
CA ARG A 175 -24.97 1.08 11.10
C ARG A 175 -23.85 0.60 10.21
N ARG A 176 -24.20 -0.34 9.35
CA ARG A 176 -23.26 -0.94 8.41
C ARG A 176 -22.57 0.14 7.56
N GLY A 177 -21.24 0.14 7.57
CA GLY A 177 -20.41 1.06 6.81
C GLY A 177 -19.93 2.30 7.58
N ASP A 178 -20.44 2.59 8.76
CA ASP A 178 -20.01 3.75 9.56
C ASP A 178 -18.55 3.64 9.97
N VAL A 179 -18.09 2.46 10.36
CA VAL A 179 -16.69 2.21 10.75
C VAL A 179 -15.78 2.18 9.53
N GLU A 180 -16.24 1.68 8.38
CA GLU A 180 -15.53 1.77 7.11
C GLU A 180 -15.32 3.23 6.68
N ALA A 181 -16.36 4.07 6.80
CA ALA A 181 -16.27 5.50 6.53
C ALA A 181 -15.25 6.19 7.45
N ALA A 182 -15.25 5.83 8.75
CA ALA A 182 -14.22 6.33 9.69
C ALA A 182 -12.80 5.94 9.27
N TYR A 183 -12.62 4.72 8.77
CA TYR A 183 -11.35 4.24 8.25
C TYR A 183 -10.90 5.04 7.03
N GLU A 184 -11.74 5.18 6.02
CA GLU A 184 -11.41 5.91 4.79
C GLU A 184 -11.08 7.39 5.04
N GLU A 185 -11.85 8.06 5.90
CA GLU A 185 -11.57 9.43 6.33
C GLU A 185 -10.23 9.53 7.08
N SER A 186 -9.95 8.58 7.95
CA SER A 186 -8.72 8.56 8.76
C SER A 186 -7.49 8.23 7.91
N LEU A 187 -7.62 7.30 6.97
CA LEU A 187 -6.57 6.95 6.04
C LEU A 187 -6.26 8.12 5.08
N THR A 188 -7.28 8.84 4.62
CA THR A 188 -7.10 10.04 3.80
C THR A 188 -6.40 11.16 4.58
N ASP A 189 -6.79 11.39 5.83
CA ASP A 189 -6.13 12.34 6.73
C ASP A 189 -4.66 11.97 7.00
N LEU A 190 -4.37 10.68 7.22
CA LEU A 190 -3.02 10.15 7.36
C LEU A 190 -2.19 10.38 6.10
N CYS A 191 -2.71 10.03 4.92
CA CYS A 191 -2.03 10.22 3.65
C CYS A 191 -1.70 11.70 3.39
N ASN A 192 -2.65 12.59 3.63
CA ASN A 192 -2.45 14.03 3.51
C ASN A 192 -1.40 14.55 4.52
N THR A 193 -1.44 14.06 5.75
CA THR A 193 -0.44 14.41 6.78
C THR A 193 0.96 13.96 6.35
N LEU A 194 1.12 12.74 5.86
CA LEU A 194 2.40 12.22 5.37
C LEU A 194 2.96 13.06 4.22
N GLU A 195 2.12 13.41 3.26
CA GLU A 195 2.51 14.12 2.04
C GLU A 195 2.94 15.57 2.32
N HIS A 196 2.28 16.26 3.27
CA HIS A 196 2.49 17.67 3.50
C HIS A 196 3.31 17.99 4.78
N ALA A 197 3.55 17.01 5.63
CA ALA A 197 4.35 17.23 6.84
C ALA A 197 5.81 17.61 6.49
N PRO A 198 6.44 18.50 7.26
CA PRO A 198 7.87 18.71 7.16
C PRO A 198 8.64 17.39 7.34
N LEU A 199 9.78 17.26 6.63
CA LEU A 199 10.65 16.08 6.76
C LEU A 199 11.48 16.07 8.04
N ASP A 200 11.33 17.09 8.90
CA ASP A 200 11.89 17.07 10.25
C ASP A 200 11.33 15.89 11.05
N PRO A 201 12.18 15.07 11.65
CA PRO A 201 11.73 13.84 12.32
C PRO A 201 10.79 14.06 13.49
N GLY A 202 11.01 15.11 14.29
CA GLY A 202 10.21 15.41 15.47
C GLY A 202 8.85 15.97 15.10
N VAL A 203 8.83 16.97 14.22
CA VAL A 203 7.59 17.60 13.75
C VAL A 203 6.69 16.59 13.03
N GLN A 204 7.25 15.78 12.12
CA GLN A 204 6.50 14.74 11.43
C GLN A 204 5.84 13.74 12.40
N LEU A 205 6.59 13.29 13.43
CA LEU A 205 6.06 12.35 14.42
C LEU A 205 4.88 12.93 15.21
N LEU A 206 4.96 14.20 15.60
CA LEU A 206 3.86 14.89 16.31
C LEU A 206 2.61 14.99 15.42
N LEU A 207 2.77 15.38 14.16
CA LEU A 207 1.66 15.50 13.22
C LEU A 207 0.99 14.14 12.93
N LEU A 208 1.78 13.07 12.81
CA LEU A 208 1.25 11.70 12.62
C LEU A 208 0.53 11.20 13.87
N ARG A 209 1.07 11.47 15.07
CA ARG A 209 0.36 11.19 16.33
C ARG A 209 -1.01 11.88 16.35
N ASP A 210 -1.07 13.15 15.99
CA ASP A 210 -2.29 13.92 16.01
C ASP A 210 -3.31 13.40 14.97
N SER A 211 -2.84 12.98 13.78
CA SER A 211 -3.68 12.31 12.78
C SER A 211 -4.27 11.00 13.32
N LEU A 212 -3.47 10.16 13.98
CA LEU A 212 -3.96 8.93 14.62
C LEU A 212 -4.95 9.21 15.75
N VAL A 213 -4.75 10.26 16.54
CA VAL A 213 -5.70 10.69 17.59
C VAL A 213 -7.03 11.12 16.97
N ARG A 214 -7.02 11.88 15.86
CA ARG A 214 -8.23 12.22 15.12
C ARG A 214 -8.92 10.96 14.58
N GLY A 215 -8.14 10.03 14.00
CA GLY A 215 -8.63 8.73 13.55
C GLY A 215 -9.33 7.96 14.66
N ARG A 216 -8.65 7.74 15.79
CA ARG A 216 -9.24 7.09 16.97
C ARG A 216 -10.55 7.72 17.41
N ASN A 217 -10.64 9.05 17.38
CA ASN A 217 -11.87 9.76 17.78
C ASN A 217 -13.01 9.52 16.77
N ARG A 218 -12.70 9.46 15.44
CA ARG A 218 -13.69 9.08 14.41
C ARG A 218 -14.24 7.66 14.64
N PHE A 219 -13.35 6.70 14.90
CA PHE A 219 -13.75 5.33 15.21
C PHE A 219 -14.63 5.25 16.47
N ARG A 220 -14.22 5.93 17.56
CA ARG A 220 -15.00 5.95 18.80
C ARG A 220 -16.38 6.59 18.67
N ALA A 221 -16.54 7.52 17.76
CA ALA A 221 -17.82 8.17 17.49
C ALA A 221 -18.79 7.27 16.68
N ARG A 222 -18.28 6.23 16.02
CA ARG A 222 -19.05 5.37 15.09
C ARG A 222 -19.08 3.90 15.47
N ALA A 223 -18.16 3.45 16.32
CA ALA A 223 -18.19 2.10 16.86
C ALA A 223 -19.08 2.07 18.08
N ALA A 224 -20.03 1.15 18.11
CA ALA A 224 -20.78 0.85 19.32
C ALA A 224 -19.84 0.38 20.44
N ARG A 225 -20.24 0.57 21.68
CA ARG A 225 -19.55 -0.09 22.79
C ARG A 225 -19.65 -1.61 22.57
N ARG A 226 -18.54 -2.32 22.81
CA ARG A 226 -18.53 -3.79 22.85
C ARG A 226 -19.65 -4.29 23.76
N GLN A 227 -20.78 -4.68 23.17
CA GLN A 227 -21.94 -5.22 23.89
C GLN A 227 -22.06 -6.73 23.75
N ARG A 228 -21.20 -7.35 22.93
CA ARG A 228 -21.21 -8.79 22.65
C ARG A 228 -19.80 -9.32 22.76
N ASP A 229 -19.65 -10.50 23.31
CA ASP A 229 -18.42 -11.26 23.26
C ASP A 229 -18.40 -12.08 21.95
N LEU A 230 -17.92 -11.46 20.88
CA LEU A 230 -17.71 -12.16 19.62
C LEU A 230 -16.43 -13.02 19.71
N PRO A 231 -16.41 -14.21 19.11
CA PRO A 231 -15.21 -15.02 19.05
C PRO A 231 -14.13 -14.28 18.26
N LEU A 232 -12.94 -14.21 18.85
CA LEU A 232 -11.76 -13.63 18.18
C LEU A 232 -11.07 -14.72 17.35
N ILE A 233 -10.94 -14.51 16.05
CA ILE A 233 -10.35 -15.45 15.10
C ILE A 233 -9.08 -14.85 14.51
N GLY A 234 -7.94 -15.50 14.78
CA GLY A 234 -6.65 -15.14 14.20
C GLY A 234 -6.51 -15.67 12.77
N ILE A 235 -6.20 -14.78 11.83
CA ILE A 235 -5.90 -15.13 10.44
C ILE A 235 -4.38 -15.17 10.28
N VAL A 236 -3.86 -16.36 9.98
CA VAL A 236 -2.42 -16.62 9.78
C VAL A 236 -2.17 -17.13 8.37
N GLY A 237 -0.91 -17.18 7.96
CA GLY A 237 -0.50 -17.70 6.66
C GLY A 237 0.51 -16.79 5.96
N GLU A 238 0.70 -17.02 4.67
CA GLU A 238 1.61 -16.25 3.81
C GLU A 238 1.17 -14.78 3.79
N ILE A 239 2.13 -13.87 3.93
CA ILE A 239 1.87 -12.45 4.20
C ILE A 239 1.03 -11.78 3.11
N PHE A 240 1.31 -12.02 1.83
CA PHE A 240 0.58 -11.40 0.73
C PHE A 240 -0.87 -11.91 0.68
N CYS A 241 -1.06 -13.23 0.69
CA CYS A 241 -2.40 -13.83 0.64
C CYS A 241 -3.25 -13.42 1.85
N ARG A 242 -2.65 -13.31 3.02
CA ARG A 242 -3.34 -12.89 4.24
C ARG A 242 -3.84 -11.44 4.17
N LEU A 243 -3.05 -10.53 3.58
CA LEU A 243 -3.34 -9.10 3.54
C LEU A 243 -4.10 -8.64 2.29
N ASN A 244 -3.96 -9.36 1.18
CA ASN A 244 -4.64 -9.02 -0.08
C ASN A 244 -6.05 -9.61 -0.11
N THR A 245 -7.05 -8.75 -0.01
CA THR A 245 -8.47 -9.16 0.12
C THR A 245 -8.97 -9.97 -1.07
N PHE A 246 -8.50 -9.69 -2.29
CA PHE A 246 -8.83 -10.50 -3.46
C PHE A 246 -8.23 -11.91 -3.36
N SER A 247 -6.99 -12.03 -2.89
CA SER A 247 -6.29 -13.31 -2.78
C SER A 247 -6.87 -14.25 -1.73
N ASN A 248 -7.49 -13.70 -0.68
CA ASN A 248 -8.12 -14.46 0.40
C ASN A 248 -9.66 -14.48 0.31
N GLU A 249 -10.22 -14.03 -0.83
CA GLU A 249 -11.67 -14.02 -1.06
C GLU A 249 -12.45 -13.25 0.01
N ASP A 250 -11.87 -12.14 0.49
CA ASP A 250 -12.42 -11.28 1.54
C ASP A 250 -12.76 -12.06 2.83
N LEU A 251 -11.85 -12.93 3.25
CA LEU A 251 -12.01 -13.82 4.40
C LEU A 251 -12.42 -13.06 5.67
N VAL A 252 -11.86 -11.88 5.91
CA VAL A 252 -12.20 -11.05 7.07
C VAL A 252 -13.70 -10.73 7.09
N ARG A 253 -14.25 -10.25 5.96
CA ARG A 253 -15.67 -9.92 5.85
C ARG A 253 -16.56 -11.13 6.00
N SER A 254 -16.11 -12.28 5.50
CA SER A 254 -16.83 -13.54 5.67
C SER A 254 -16.92 -13.95 7.14
N LEU A 255 -15.82 -13.85 7.89
CA LEU A 255 -15.80 -14.13 9.33
C LEU A 255 -16.67 -13.16 10.13
N GLU A 256 -16.62 -11.87 9.82
CA GLU A 256 -17.47 -10.86 10.44
C GLU A 256 -18.97 -11.11 10.16
N ALA A 257 -19.31 -11.55 8.94
CA ALA A 257 -20.70 -11.89 8.59
C ALA A 257 -21.22 -13.09 9.39
N TYR A 258 -20.34 -14.01 9.80
CA TYR A 258 -20.65 -15.11 10.72
C TYR A 258 -20.61 -14.72 12.20
N GLY A 259 -20.37 -13.46 12.52
CA GLY A 259 -20.37 -12.95 13.88
C GLY A 259 -19.08 -13.16 14.64
N ALA A 260 -17.94 -13.02 13.98
CA ALA A 260 -16.63 -13.08 14.59
C ALA A 260 -15.91 -11.73 14.54
N GLU A 261 -14.93 -11.52 15.43
CA GLU A 261 -13.91 -10.47 15.34
C GLU A 261 -12.65 -11.09 14.72
N ALA A 262 -12.19 -10.52 13.60
CA ALA A 262 -11.00 -11.02 12.93
C ALA A 262 -9.73 -10.31 13.42
N TRP A 263 -8.68 -11.06 13.70
CA TRP A 263 -7.34 -10.56 13.98
C TRP A 263 -6.40 -10.97 12.85
N VAL A 264 -5.89 -10.00 12.12
CA VAL A 264 -4.91 -10.21 11.06
C VAL A 264 -3.59 -9.64 11.53
N SER A 265 -2.52 -10.43 11.49
CA SER A 265 -1.17 -9.94 11.70
C SER A 265 -0.81 -8.91 10.63
N ASP A 266 -0.42 -7.72 11.06
CA ASP A 266 -0.11 -6.61 10.18
C ASP A 266 1.24 -6.80 9.45
N LEU A 267 1.50 -5.90 8.50
CA LEU A 267 2.76 -5.88 7.77
C LEU A 267 3.94 -5.64 8.71
N VAL A 268 3.82 -4.70 9.65
CA VAL A 268 4.91 -4.34 10.57
C VAL A 268 5.14 -5.35 11.69
N GLU A 269 4.18 -6.23 11.98
CA GLU A 269 4.39 -7.34 12.92
C GLU A 269 5.27 -8.45 12.35
N TRP A 270 5.44 -8.48 11.04
CA TRP A 270 6.26 -9.50 10.38
C TRP A 270 7.74 -9.11 10.29
N ILE A 271 8.07 -7.84 10.40
CA ILE A 271 9.42 -7.27 10.26
C ILE A 271 10.03 -7.00 11.62
#